data_d75abc460f57e4ecfec5f48b882946f7
#
_entry.id   d75abc460f57e4ecfec5f48b882946f7
#
_cell.length_a   1.000
_cell.length_b   1.000
_cell.length_c   1.000
_cell.angle_alpha   90.00
_cell.angle_beta   90.00
_cell.angle_gamma   90.00
#
_symmetry.space_group_name_H-M   'P 1'
#
loop_
_entity.id
_entity.type
_entity.pdbx_description
1 polymer ?
#
loop_
_entity_poly.entity_id
_entity_poly.type
_entity_poly.pdbx_seq_one_letter_code
_entity_poly.pdbx_strand_id
1 'polypeptide(L)'
;PASQKAVARLVDTATATGAIVTGVDVADADGDKLTVNLTADTRDSKHRNELVAKLEEIDGVVVRNVGDSTFLTHVGGKIEVTGKYPIHNRRDLARVYTPGVARVCKAIYDHPERARMLTIKKNTVAVVTDGTAVLGLGDIGPSAAMPVMEGKAVLFKQFGNVDAWPVALDTKDPEEIISIVKAIAPAYGGINLEDIAAPKCFDIEARLREELDIPVFHDDQHGTAIVTLAALINALKIVGK
;
A
#
# COMPACT_ATOMS: atom_id res chain seq x y z
N PRO A 1 -24.21 4.69 36.53
CA PRO A 1 -23.87 3.29 36.77
C PRO A 1 -22.36 3.08 36.81
N ALA A 2 -21.90 2.02 37.46
CA ALA A 2 -20.49 1.72 37.66
C ALA A 2 -19.71 1.59 36.31
N SER A 3 -20.37 1.12 35.27
CA SER A 3 -19.82 0.95 33.92
C SER A 3 -19.39 2.26 33.24
N GLN A 4 -20.14 3.32 33.36
CA GLN A 4 -19.76 4.62 32.77
C GLN A 4 -18.53 5.25 33.47
N LYS A 5 -18.42 5.06 34.81
CA LYS A 5 -17.24 5.49 35.57
C LYS A 5 -16.00 4.66 35.20
N ALA A 6 -16.17 3.40 34.84
CA ALA A 6 -15.04 2.55 34.41
C ALA A 6 -14.46 3.04 33.06
N VAL A 7 -15.31 3.35 32.09
CA VAL A 7 -14.88 3.87 30.79
C VAL A 7 -14.14 5.20 30.94
N ALA A 8 -14.66 6.12 31.76
CA ALA A 8 -14.02 7.40 32.01
C ALA A 8 -12.62 7.19 32.63
N ARG A 9 -12.47 6.29 33.61
CA ARG A 9 -11.16 5.95 34.21
C ARG A 9 -10.17 5.42 33.19
N LEU A 10 -10.60 4.59 32.19
CA LEU A 10 -9.71 4.11 31.13
C LEU A 10 -9.17 5.28 30.31
N VAL A 11 -10.03 6.22 29.92
CA VAL A 11 -9.65 7.40 29.13
C VAL A 11 -8.72 8.31 29.93
N ASP A 12 -9.06 8.61 31.18
CA ASP A 12 -8.27 9.47 32.06
C ASP A 12 -6.86 8.86 32.29
N THR A 13 -6.79 7.56 32.55
CA THR A 13 -5.51 6.87 32.75
C THR A 13 -4.69 6.88 31.48
N ALA A 14 -5.28 6.62 30.31
CA ALA A 14 -4.56 6.66 29.04
C ALA A 14 -4.02 8.06 28.76
N THR A 15 -4.84 9.10 28.95
CA THR A 15 -4.41 10.49 28.75
C THR A 15 -3.32 10.92 29.72
N ALA A 16 -3.36 10.43 30.96
CA ALA A 16 -2.35 10.72 31.98
C ALA A 16 -0.97 10.18 31.62
N THR A 17 -0.85 9.11 30.79
CA THR A 17 0.43 8.66 30.24
C THR A 17 0.95 9.54 29.10
N GLY A 18 0.14 10.47 28.60
CA GLY A 18 0.43 11.28 27.42
C GLY A 18 0.02 10.62 26.10
N ALA A 19 -0.76 9.53 26.15
CA ALA A 19 -1.37 8.95 24.96
C ALA A 19 -2.56 9.81 24.48
N ILE A 20 -2.76 9.86 23.17
CA ILE A 20 -3.89 10.55 22.57
C ILE A 20 -4.99 9.52 22.30
N VAL A 21 -6.05 9.54 23.08
CA VAL A 21 -7.19 8.64 22.86
C VAL A 21 -7.98 9.11 21.63
N THR A 22 -8.04 8.27 20.61
CA THR A 22 -8.69 8.56 19.32
C THR A 22 -10.03 7.84 19.18
N GLY A 23 -10.29 6.80 19.99
CA GLY A 23 -11.55 6.09 19.96
C GLY A 23 -11.82 5.30 21.24
N VAL A 24 -13.08 5.21 21.60
CA VAL A 24 -13.59 4.33 22.66
C VAL A 24 -14.89 3.72 22.16
N ASP A 25 -14.92 2.39 22.08
CA ASP A 25 -16.09 1.65 21.64
C ASP A 25 -16.42 0.55 22.65
N VAL A 26 -17.71 0.39 22.98
CA VAL A 26 -18.18 -0.70 23.82
C VAL A 26 -18.58 -1.84 22.90
N ALA A 27 -17.68 -2.82 22.78
CA ALA A 27 -17.88 -3.96 21.90
C ALA A 27 -18.92 -4.97 22.43
N ASP A 28 -19.03 -5.07 23.77
CA ASP A 28 -19.99 -5.98 24.41
C ASP A 28 -20.33 -5.54 25.84
N ALA A 29 -21.54 -5.87 26.28
CA ALA A 29 -22.03 -5.58 27.63
C ALA A 29 -22.81 -6.80 28.14
N ASP A 30 -22.20 -7.55 29.05
CA ASP A 30 -22.83 -8.73 29.69
C ASP A 30 -22.88 -8.52 31.21
N GLY A 31 -24.09 -8.27 31.71
CA GLY A 31 -24.33 -7.94 33.11
C GLY A 31 -23.51 -6.78 33.60
N ASP A 32 -22.61 -7.00 34.58
CA ASP A 32 -21.74 -6.00 35.16
C ASP A 32 -20.38 -5.86 34.40
N LYS A 33 -20.17 -6.64 33.35
CA LYS A 33 -18.94 -6.66 32.56
C LYS A 33 -19.11 -5.89 31.26
N LEU A 34 -18.14 -5.03 30.96
CA LEU A 34 -18.04 -4.35 29.67
C LEU A 34 -16.76 -4.80 28.95
N THR A 35 -16.88 -5.11 27.68
CA THR A 35 -15.73 -5.22 26.79
C THR A 35 -15.59 -3.89 26.03
N VAL A 36 -14.49 -3.20 26.25
CA VAL A 36 -14.22 -1.89 25.68
C VAL A 36 -13.00 -1.96 24.76
N ASN A 37 -13.14 -1.47 23.54
CA ASN A 37 -12.03 -1.22 22.65
C ASN A 37 -11.57 0.22 22.86
N LEU A 38 -10.34 0.41 23.36
CA LEU A 38 -9.70 1.70 23.52
C LEU A 38 -8.65 1.86 22.42
N THR A 39 -8.82 2.85 21.55
CA THR A 39 -7.83 3.20 20.53
C THR A 39 -7.08 4.44 20.99
N ALA A 40 -5.74 4.36 21.01
CA ALA A 40 -4.89 5.45 21.45
C ALA A 40 -3.60 5.51 20.65
N ASP A 41 -3.18 6.73 20.28
CA ASP A 41 -1.89 6.97 19.66
C ASP A 41 -0.82 7.06 20.74
N THR A 42 0.26 6.31 20.56
CA THR A 42 1.43 6.28 21.45
C THR A 42 2.68 6.70 20.68
N ARG A 43 3.66 7.28 21.37
CA ARG A 43 4.89 7.78 20.76
C ARG A 43 5.79 6.66 20.20
N ASP A 44 5.85 5.54 20.91
CA ASP A 44 6.69 4.38 20.61
C ASP A 44 6.21 3.14 21.38
N SER A 45 6.88 2.00 21.16
CA SER A 45 6.56 0.73 21.82
C SER A 45 6.74 0.76 23.33
N LYS A 46 7.65 1.59 23.85
CA LYS A 46 7.87 1.75 25.30
C LYS A 46 6.68 2.45 25.92
N HIS A 47 6.22 3.55 25.31
CA HIS A 47 5.03 4.28 25.73
C HIS A 47 3.77 3.43 25.67
N ARG A 48 3.62 2.59 24.62
CA ARG A 48 2.53 1.61 24.56
C ARG A 48 2.56 0.64 25.75
N ASN A 49 3.71 0.09 26.08
CA ASN A 49 3.85 -0.84 27.21
C ASN A 49 3.55 -0.18 28.55
N GLU A 50 3.96 1.08 28.72
CA GLU A 50 3.63 1.90 29.91
C GLU A 50 2.12 2.12 30.02
N LEU A 51 1.45 2.47 28.91
CA LEU A 51 0.00 2.62 28.85
C LEU A 51 -0.72 1.34 29.27
N VAL A 52 -0.31 0.20 28.72
CA VAL A 52 -0.91 -1.11 29.06
C VAL A 52 -0.76 -1.41 30.54
N ALA A 53 0.45 -1.25 31.10
CA ALA A 53 0.70 -1.48 32.52
C ALA A 53 -0.19 -0.58 33.40
N LYS A 54 -0.35 0.70 33.03
CA LYS A 54 -1.20 1.62 33.77
C LYS A 54 -2.70 1.27 33.69
N LEU A 55 -3.16 0.74 32.58
CA LEU A 55 -4.53 0.26 32.46
C LEU A 55 -4.79 -0.98 33.30
N GLU A 56 -3.82 -1.88 33.41
CA GLU A 56 -3.90 -3.10 34.25
C GLU A 56 -3.85 -2.77 35.76
N GLU A 57 -3.30 -1.63 36.19
CA GLU A 57 -3.34 -1.15 37.57
C GLU A 57 -4.75 -0.72 38.00
N ILE A 58 -5.69 -0.53 37.08
CA ILE A 58 -7.06 -0.11 37.40
C ILE A 58 -7.84 -1.30 37.95
N ASP A 59 -8.32 -1.18 39.17
CA ASP A 59 -9.14 -2.23 39.82
C ASP A 59 -10.36 -2.60 38.96
N GLY A 60 -10.52 -3.89 38.70
CA GLY A 60 -11.60 -4.46 37.88
C GLY A 60 -11.38 -4.39 36.37
N VAL A 61 -10.21 -3.92 35.90
CA VAL A 61 -9.81 -3.92 34.48
C VAL A 61 -8.89 -5.08 34.19
N VAL A 62 -9.18 -5.77 33.08
CA VAL A 62 -8.31 -6.82 32.53
C VAL A 62 -8.07 -6.49 31.06
N VAL A 63 -6.80 -6.24 30.69
CA VAL A 63 -6.38 -6.07 29.30
C VAL A 63 -6.36 -7.45 28.64
N ARG A 64 -7.28 -7.70 27.72
CA ARG A 64 -7.41 -9.00 27.03
C ARG A 64 -6.50 -9.11 25.83
N ASN A 65 -6.36 -8.01 25.08
CA ASN A 65 -5.57 -7.97 23.87
C ASN A 65 -4.99 -6.56 23.66
N VAL A 66 -3.79 -6.52 23.14
CA VAL A 66 -3.12 -5.27 22.74
C VAL A 66 -2.77 -5.41 21.26
N GLY A 67 -3.47 -4.67 20.42
CA GLY A 67 -3.23 -4.64 18.98
C GLY A 67 -2.51 -3.37 18.57
N ASP A 68 -1.63 -3.47 17.57
CA ASP A 68 -1.11 -2.32 16.85
C ASP A 68 -2.00 -2.10 15.62
N SER A 69 -2.64 -0.93 15.52
CA SER A 69 -3.55 -0.60 14.42
C SER A 69 -2.85 -0.66 13.06
N THR A 70 -1.55 -0.35 13.02
CA THR A 70 -0.75 -0.47 11.80
C THR A 70 -0.68 -1.92 11.35
N PHE A 71 -0.36 -2.86 12.27
CA PHE A 71 -0.33 -4.28 11.94
C PHE A 71 -1.73 -4.80 11.55
N LEU A 72 -2.77 -4.36 12.23
CA LEU A 72 -4.15 -4.76 11.91
C LEU A 72 -4.54 -4.32 10.48
N THR A 73 -4.12 -3.13 10.06
CA THR A 73 -4.35 -2.63 8.70
C THR A 73 -3.65 -3.49 7.63
N HIS A 74 -2.59 -4.22 8.00
CA HIS A 74 -1.83 -5.06 7.07
C HIS A 74 -2.27 -6.53 7.05
N VAL A 75 -3.15 -6.94 7.98
CA VAL A 75 -3.63 -8.33 8.02
C VAL A 75 -4.42 -8.66 6.76
N GLY A 76 -3.94 -9.64 6.00
CA GLY A 76 -4.55 -10.05 4.73
C GLY A 76 -4.18 -9.18 3.52
N GLY A 77 -3.27 -8.22 3.69
CA GLY A 77 -2.88 -7.26 2.65
C GLY A 77 -3.81 -6.05 2.56
N LYS A 78 -3.41 -5.03 1.79
CA LYS A 78 -4.14 -3.76 1.64
C LYS A 78 -4.84 -3.60 0.30
N ILE A 79 -4.65 -4.54 -0.61
CA ILE A 79 -5.24 -4.53 -1.96
C ILE A 79 -5.93 -5.85 -2.26
N GLU A 80 -6.94 -5.78 -3.11
CA GLU A 80 -7.64 -6.95 -3.61
C GLU A 80 -7.94 -6.81 -5.10
N VAL A 81 -8.18 -7.94 -5.78
CA VAL A 81 -8.63 -7.97 -7.17
C VAL A 81 -10.13 -8.21 -7.21
N THR A 82 -10.87 -7.25 -7.76
CA THR A 82 -12.32 -7.35 -7.90
C THR A 82 -12.73 -7.38 -9.36
N GLY A 83 -13.54 -8.37 -9.74
CA GLY A 83 -14.11 -8.48 -11.08
C GLY A 83 -15.13 -7.36 -11.36
N LYS A 84 -14.98 -6.67 -12.49
CA LYS A 84 -15.93 -5.63 -12.93
C LYS A 84 -17.22 -6.18 -13.51
N TYR A 85 -17.23 -7.47 -13.85
CA TYR A 85 -18.34 -8.12 -14.53
C TYR A 85 -18.85 -9.28 -13.69
N PRO A 86 -20.10 -9.24 -13.19
CA PRO A 86 -20.71 -10.36 -12.49
C PRO A 86 -21.05 -11.49 -13.47
N ILE A 87 -20.88 -12.74 -13.06
CA ILE A 87 -21.23 -13.93 -13.82
C ILE A 87 -22.41 -14.60 -13.14
N HIS A 88 -23.61 -14.46 -13.71
CA HIS A 88 -24.84 -15.03 -13.17
C HIS A 88 -25.31 -16.31 -13.91
N ASN A 89 -24.85 -16.49 -15.15
CA ASN A 89 -25.30 -17.58 -15.99
C ASN A 89 -24.24 -17.98 -17.06
N ARG A 90 -24.53 -19.05 -17.81
CA ARG A 90 -23.64 -19.56 -18.87
C ARG A 90 -23.38 -18.53 -19.99
N ARG A 91 -24.32 -17.66 -20.27
CA ARG A 91 -24.16 -16.64 -21.30
C ARG A 91 -23.15 -15.58 -20.89
N ASP A 92 -23.17 -15.19 -19.61
CA ASP A 92 -22.19 -14.25 -19.06
C ASP A 92 -20.80 -14.89 -19.03
N LEU A 93 -20.71 -16.15 -18.59
CA LEU A 93 -19.47 -16.92 -18.62
C LEU A 93 -18.88 -17.01 -20.02
N ALA A 94 -19.71 -17.29 -21.03
CA ALA A 94 -19.27 -17.40 -22.41
C ALA A 94 -18.75 -16.06 -22.98
N ARG A 95 -19.22 -14.92 -22.48
CA ARG A 95 -18.72 -13.59 -22.85
C ARG A 95 -17.42 -13.22 -22.16
N VAL A 96 -17.31 -13.53 -20.87
CA VAL A 96 -16.15 -13.16 -20.04
C VAL A 96 -14.97 -14.12 -20.30
N TYR A 97 -15.25 -15.38 -20.61
CA TYR A 97 -14.24 -16.41 -20.80
C TYR A 97 -14.47 -17.16 -22.14
N THR A 98 -14.61 -18.46 -22.14
CA THR A 98 -14.75 -19.25 -23.36
C THR A 98 -16.23 -19.51 -23.71
N PRO A 99 -16.60 -19.50 -24.98
CA PRO A 99 -15.80 -19.28 -26.20
C PRO A 99 -15.69 -17.80 -26.64
N GLY A 100 -16.44 -16.88 -26.04
CA GLY A 100 -16.58 -15.52 -26.52
C GLY A 100 -15.30 -14.70 -26.53
N VAL A 101 -14.42 -14.90 -25.54
CA VAL A 101 -13.14 -14.18 -25.38
C VAL A 101 -12.21 -14.39 -26.57
N ALA A 102 -12.30 -15.52 -27.27
CA ALA A 102 -11.45 -15.82 -28.44
C ALA A 102 -11.54 -14.73 -29.52
N ARG A 103 -12.71 -14.12 -29.72
CA ARG A 103 -12.89 -13.02 -30.66
C ARG A 103 -12.13 -11.77 -30.25
N VAL A 104 -12.06 -11.50 -28.93
CA VAL A 104 -11.32 -10.37 -28.39
C VAL A 104 -9.81 -10.64 -28.55
N CYS A 105 -9.35 -11.86 -28.24
CA CYS A 105 -7.94 -12.26 -28.47
C CYS A 105 -7.56 -12.10 -29.94
N LYS A 106 -8.40 -12.56 -30.86
CA LYS A 106 -8.16 -12.41 -32.30
C LYS A 106 -8.08 -10.93 -32.72
N ALA A 107 -8.99 -10.10 -32.21
CA ALA A 107 -8.99 -8.66 -32.49
C ALA A 107 -7.72 -7.95 -32.01
N ILE A 108 -7.14 -8.38 -30.88
CA ILE A 108 -5.87 -7.86 -30.37
C ILE A 108 -4.69 -8.42 -31.18
N TYR A 109 -4.74 -9.69 -31.56
CA TYR A 109 -3.71 -10.31 -32.41
C TYR A 109 -3.58 -9.57 -33.76
N ASP A 110 -4.71 -9.28 -34.40
CA ASP A 110 -4.76 -8.55 -35.68
C ASP A 110 -4.38 -7.05 -35.53
N HIS A 111 -4.63 -6.48 -34.36
CA HIS A 111 -4.46 -5.07 -34.05
C HIS A 111 -3.93 -4.90 -32.62
N PRO A 112 -2.61 -5.03 -32.37
CA PRO A 112 -2.01 -5.02 -31.03
C PRO A 112 -2.30 -3.75 -30.21
N GLU A 113 -2.51 -2.61 -30.85
CA GLU A 113 -2.88 -1.34 -30.21
C GLU A 113 -4.20 -1.42 -29.44
N ARG A 114 -5.09 -2.34 -29.81
CA ARG A 114 -6.35 -2.58 -29.12
C ARG A 114 -6.22 -3.18 -27.73
N ALA A 115 -5.03 -3.74 -27.40
CA ALA A 115 -4.78 -4.25 -26.05
C ALA A 115 -5.04 -3.20 -24.98
N ARG A 116 -4.68 -1.95 -25.22
CA ARG A 116 -4.95 -0.82 -24.30
C ARG A 116 -6.44 -0.55 -24.09
N MET A 117 -7.27 -0.80 -25.09
CA MET A 117 -8.71 -0.56 -25.01
C MET A 117 -9.49 -1.76 -24.48
N LEU A 118 -9.03 -2.98 -24.77
CA LEU A 118 -9.76 -4.23 -24.52
C LEU A 118 -9.28 -4.99 -23.30
N THR A 119 -8.23 -4.51 -22.60
CA THR A 119 -7.67 -5.14 -21.40
C THR A 119 -7.43 -4.13 -20.29
N ILE A 120 -7.05 -4.62 -19.11
CA ILE A 120 -6.65 -3.78 -17.97
C ILE A 120 -5.35 -3.02 -18.22
N LYS A 121 -4.58 -3.34 -19.26
CA LYS A 121 -3.37 -2.60 -19.69
C LYS A 121 -3.61 -1.09 -19.77
N LYS A 122 -4.84 -0.68 -20.09
CA LYS A 122 -5.23 0.72 -20.15
C LYS A 122 -4.90 1.50 -18.88
N ASN A 123 -5.06 0.88 -17.72
CA ASN A 123 -5.05 1.58 -16.42
C ASN A 123 -4.27 0.84 -15.34
N THR A 124 -3.34 -0.05 -15.71
CA THR A 124 -2.60 -0.86 -14.74
C THR A 124 -1.13 -0.51 -14.75
N VAL A 125 -0.54 -0.30 -13.57
CA VAL A 125 0.88 -0.02 -13.33
C VAL A 125 1.50 -1.16 -12.51
N ALA A 126 2.69 -1.63 -12.91
CA ALA A 126 3.51 -2.49 -12.06
C ALA A 126 4.33 -1.62 -11.10
N VAL A 127 4.24 -1.88 -9.80
CA VAL A 127 5.14 -1.33 -8.79
C VAL A 127 6.24 -2.33 -8.54
N VAL A 128 7.41 -2.11 -9.17
CA VAL A 128 8.52 -3.07 -9.21
C VAL A 128 9.56 -2.70 -8.18
N THR A 129 9.96 -3.66 -7.37
CA THR A 129 11.01 -3.52 -6.36
C THR A 129 11.89 -4.74 -6.27
N ASP A 130 13.13 -4.58 -5.86
CA ASP A 130 14.00 -5.64 -5.35
C ASP A 130 14.23 -5.53 -3.83
N GLY A 131 13.63 -4.53 -3.18
CA GLY A 131 13.71 -4.29 -1.75
C GLY A 131 15.09 -3.90 -1.23
N THR A 132 15.95 -3.33 -2.08
CA THR A 132 17.34 -2.98 -1.70
C THR A 132 17.49 -1.60 -1.08
N ALA A 133 16.48 -0.73 -1.14
CA ALA A 133 16.54 0.63 -0.60
C ALA A 133 15.22 1.08 0.04
N VAL A 134 14.65 0.24 0.87
CA VAL A 134 13.39 0.56 1.57
C VAL A 134 13.63 1.68 2.58
N LEU A 135 12.82 2.74 2.52
CA LEU A 135 12.99 3.98 3.28
C LEU A 135 13.21 3.74 4.78
N GLY A 136 14.38 4.17 5.27
CA GLY A 136 14.78 4.06 6.68
C GLY A 136 15.24 2.67 7.11
N LEU A 137 15.09 1.64 6.29
CA LEU A 137 15.44 0.25 6.60
C LEU A 137 16.59 -0.30 5.73
N GLY A 138 16.78 0.26 4.53
CA GLY A 138 17.82 -0.18 3.59
C GLY A 138 17.45 -1.48 2.87
N ASP A 139 18.41 -2.37 2.73
CA ASP A 139 18.25 -3.65 2.02
C ASP A 139 17.61 -4.70 2.95
N ILE A 140 16.30 -4.81 2.86
CA ILE A 140 15.51 -5.80 3.61
C ILE A 140 14.92 -6.90 2.74
N GLY A 141 15.16 -6.83 1.43
CA GLY A 141 14.72 -7.80 0.44
C GLY A 141 13.26 -7.65 -0.01
N PRO A 142 12.89 -8.34 -1.10
CA PRO A 142 11.62 -8.13 -1.80
C PRO A 142 10.39 -8.49 -0.96
N SER A 143 10.43 -9.56 -0.20
CA SER A 143 9.28 -9.98 0.62
C SER A 143 8.95 -9.00 1.74
N ALA A 144 9.97 -8.45 2.41
CA ALA A 144 9.78 -7.47 3.47
C ALA A 144 9.39 -6.09 2.92
N ALA A 145 9.66 -5.79 1.65
CA ALA A 145 9.24 -4.57 0.97
C ALA A 145 7.75 -4.58 0.57
N MET A 146 7.09 -5.75 0.51
CA MET A 146 5.70 -5.88 0.04
C MET A 146 4.72 -4.93 0.72
N PRO A 147 4.75 -4.70 2.06
CA PRO A 147 3.84 -3.75 2.69
C PRO A 147 3.95 -2.31 2.14
N VAL A 148 5.16 -1.89 1.76
CA VAL A 148 5.38 -0.58 1.13
C VAL A 148 4.81 -0.56 -0.28
N MET A 149 5.04 -1.61 -1.07
CA MET A 149 4.53 -1.74 -2.43
C MET A 149 3.02 -1.76 -2.50
N GLU A 150 2.37 -2.45 -1.56
CA GLU A 150 0.90 -2.39 -1.42
C GLU A 150 0.43 -0.98 -1.03
N GLY A 151 1.15 -0.30 -0.14
CA GLY A 151 0.88 1.10 0.18
C GLY A 151 0.95 1.99 -1.05
N LYS A 152 1.99 1.84 -1.87
CA LYS A 152 2.11 2.55 -3.15
C LYS A 152 0.93 2.26 -4.07
N ALA A 153 0.50 1.00 -4.17
CA ALA A 153 -0.66 0.62 -4.98
C ALA A 153 -1.96 1.30 -4.48
N VAL A 154 -2.16 1.38 -3.16
CA VAL A 154 -3.29 2.11 -2.56
C VAL A 154 -3.25 3.60 -2.93
N LEU A 155 -2.06 4.24 -2.88
CA LEU A 155 -1.90 5.64 -3.27
C LEU A 155 -2.22 5.87 -4.76
N PHE A 156 -1.72 5.01 -5.66
CA PHE A 156 -2.08 5.04 -7.08
C PHE A 156 -3.59 4.99 -7.28
N LYS A 157 -4.27 4.09 -6.57
CA LYS A 157 -5.73 3.95 -6.66
C LYS A 157 -6.46 5.16 -6.11
N GLN A 158 -6.10 5.59 -4.89
CA GLN A 158 -6.80 6.65 -4.16
C GLN A 158 -6.66 8.01 -4.84
N PHE A 159 -5.47 8.36 -5.31
CA PHE A 159 -5.19 9.68 -5.84
C PHE A 159 -5.22 9.76 -7.37
N GLY A 160 -4.90 8.67 -8.06
CA GLY A 160 -4.83 8.64 -9.52
C GLY A 160 -5.93 7.81 -10.19
N ASN A 161 -6.72 7.06 -9.42
CA ASN A 161 -7.65 6.03 -9.93
C ASN A 161 -6.95 5.04 -10.89
N VAL A 162 -5.67 4.76 -10.63
CA VAL A 162 -4.85 3.80 -11.38
C VAL A 162 -4.77 2.50 -10.59
N ASP A 163 -5.00 1.39 -11.27
CA ASP A 163 -4.86 0.06 -10.69
C ASP A 163 -3.37 -0.29 -10.68
N ALA A 164 -2.76 -0.43 -9.52
CA ALA A 164 -1.36 -0.78 -9.40
C ALA A 164 -1.18 -2.14 -8.74
N TRP A 165 -0.17 -2.90 -9.19
CA TRP A 165 0.12 -4.22 -8.67
C TRP A 165 1.58 -4.34 -8.25
N PRO A 166 1.87 -4.77 -7.00
CA PRO A 166 3.22 -5.04 -6.53
C PRO A 166 3.88 -6.18 -7.30
N VAL A 167 5.13 -5.95 -7.72
CA VAL A 167 5.98 -6.94 -8.37
C VAL A 167 7.32 -6.95 -7.65
N ALA A 168 7.44 -7.82 -6.64
CA ALA A 168 8.66 -7.96 -5.87
C ALA A 168 9.57 -9.03 -6.51
N LEU A 169 10.80 -8.65 -6.83
CA LEU A 169 11.75 -9.48 -7.56
C LEU A 169 12.82 -10.03 -6.62
N ASP A 170 12.99 -11.33 -6.60
CA ASP A 170 14.06 -12.00 -5.83
C ASP A 170 15.37 -12.03 -6.62
N THR A 171 15.80 -10.85 -7.05
CA THR A 171 17.08 -10.61 -7.69
C THR A 171 17.55 -9.19 -7.47
N LYS A 172 18.88 -8.99 -7.40
CA LYS A 172 19.51 -7.66 -7.29
C LYS A 172 20.33 -7.31 -8.55
N ASP A 173 20.37 -8.21 -9.52
CA ASP A 173 21.08 -8.02 -10.78
C ASP A 173 20.29 -7.06 -11.69
N PRO A 174 20.86 -5.91 -12.11
CA PRO A 174 20.21 -4.99 -13.01
C PRO A 174 19.76 -5.59 -14.33
N GLU A 175 20.58 -6.47 -14.93
CA GLU A 175 20.25 -7.09 -16.21
C GLU A 175 19.06 -8.03 -16.09
N GLU A 176 18.99 -8.76 -14.99
CA GLU A 176 17.87 -9.65 -14.71
C GLU A 176 16.60 -8.86 -14.44
N ILE A 177 16.67 -7.78 -13.62
CA ILE A 177 15.56 -6.87 -13.36
C ILE A 177 15.00 -6.31 -14.67
N ILE A 178 15.86 -5.77 -15.53
CA ILE A 178 15.47 -5.21 -16.83
C ILE A 178 14.79 -6.28 -17.70
N SER A 179 15.39 -7.47 -17.78
CA SER A 179 14.83 -8.59 -18.54
C SER A 179 13.44 -9.00 -18.08
N ILE A 180 13.24 -9.10 -16.75
CA ILE A 180 11.95 -9.47 -16.16
C ILE A 180 10.91 -8.37 -16.43
N VAL A 181 11.26 -7.11 -16.20
CA VAL A 181 10.34 -5.98 -16.42
C VAL A 181 9.89 -5.90 -17.88
N LYS A 182 10.80 -6.11 -18.82
CA LYS A 182 10.47 -6.21 -20.27
C LYS A 182 9.52 -7.35 -20.55
N ALA A 183 9.75 -8.52 -19.95
CA ALA A 183 8.95 -9.71 -20.17
C ALA A 183 7.49 -9.55 -19.65
N ILE A 184 7.28 -8.81 -18.55
CA ILE A 184 5.94 -8.57 -17.98
C ILE A 184 5.25 -7.32 -18.55
N ALA A 185 5.97 -6.41 -19.19
CA ALA A 185 5.45 -5.14 -19.71
C ALA A 185 4.19 -5.26 -20.60
N PRO A 186 3.97 -6.35 -21.36
CA PRO A 186 2.73 -6.50 -22.13
C PRO A 186 1.43 -6.38 -21.32
N ALA A 187 1.45 -6.71 -20.02
CA ALA A 187 0.28 -6.65 -19.14
C ALA A 187 0.01 -5.25 -18.57
N TYR A 188 0.97 -4.33 -18.63
CA TYR A 188 0.92 -3.05 -17.92
C TYR A 188 0.89 -1.85 -18.87
N GLY A 189 0.22 -0.78 -18.43
CA GLY A 189 0.21 0.52 -19.08
C GLY A 189 1.35 1.43 -18.65
N GLY A 190 2.06 1.08 -17.57
CA GLY A 190 3.21 1.80 -17.04
C GLY A 190 3.98 0.98 -15.99
N ILE A 191 5.19 1.40 -15.70
CA ILE A 191 6.08 0.80 -14.69
C ILE A 191 6.50 1.89 -13.69
N ASN A 192 6.28 1.65 -12.42
CA ASN A 192 6.85 2.41 -11.32
C ASN A 192 7.94 1.56 -10.65
N LEU A 193 9.18 2.00 -10.72
CA LEU A 193 10.28 1.41 -9.98
C LEU A 193 10.30 2.02 -8.57
N GLU A 194 10.41 1.19 -7.55
CA GLU A 194 10.30 1.60 -6.15
C GLU A 194 11.35 0.90 -5.30
N ASP A 195 11.97 1.62 -4.38
CA ASP A 195 12.91 1.07 -3.37
C ASP A 195 14.09 0.27 -3.97
N ILE A 196 14.55 0.62 -5.16
CA ILE A 196 15.73 0.06 -5.81
C ILE A 196 16.94 0.96 -5.52
N ALA A 197 18.00 0.38 -4.96
CA ALA A 197 19.17 1.14 -4.50
C ALA A 197 19.91 1.87 -5.64
N ALA A 198 20.34 3.08 -5.34
CA ALA A 198 21.33 3.79 -6.16
C ALA A 198 22.70 3.09 -6.08
N PRO A 199 23.55 3.12 -7.13
CA PRO A 199 23.33 3.82 -8.39
C PRO A 199 22.57 3.01 -9.45
N LYS A 200 22.34 1.71 -9.25
CA LYS A 200 21.74 0.82 -10.27
C LYS A 200 20.35 1.25 -10.73
N CYS A 201 19.57 1.88 -9.85
CA CYS A 201 18.22 2.36 -10.18
C CYS A 201 18.21 3.33 -11.36
N PHE A 202 19.25 4.15 -11.53
CA PHE A 202 19.36 5.11 -12.64
C PHE A 202 19.55 4.41 -13.98
N ASP A 203 20.43 3.39 -14.02
CA ASP A 203 20.68 2.62 -15.24
C ASP A 203 19.45 1.80 -15.64
N ILE A 204 18.82 1.12 -14.66
CA ILE A 204 17.59 0.34 -14.87
C ILE A 204 16.48 1.22 -15.45
N GLU A 205 16.23 2.40 -14.85
CA GLU A 205 15.20 3.31 -15.33
C GLU A 205 15.51 3.83 -16.74
N ALA A 206 16.74 4.30 -16.98
CA ALA A 206 17.13 4.86 -18.26
C ALA A 206 16.95 3.86 -19.40
N ARG A 207 17.43 2.63 -19.20
CA ARG A 207 17.33 1.55 -20.20
C ARG A 207 15.89 1.12 -20.45
N LEU A 208 15.10 0.94 -19.40
CA LEU A 208 13.68 0.57 -19.55
C LEU A 208 12.87 1.65 -20.26
N ARG A 209 13.19 2.93 -20.05
CA ARG A 209 12.56 4.06 -20.76
C ARG A 209 12.88 4.08 -22.25
N GLU A 210 14.08 3.64 -22.64
CA GLU A 210 14.47 3.53 -24.05
C GLU A 210 13.88 2.31 -24.73
N GLU A 211 13.73 1.19 -24.00
CA GLU A 211 13.39 -0.11 -24.57
C GLU A 211 11.88 -0.43 -24.53
N LEU A 212 11.07 0.31 -23.74
CA LEU A 212 9.63 0.10 -23.59
C LEU A 212 8.83 1.25 -24.21
N ASP A 213 7.67 0.91 -24.79
CA ASP A 213 6.68 1.86 -25.35
C ASP A 213 5.68 2.39 -24.32
N ILE A 214 5.92 2.12 -23.03
CA ILE A 214 5.09 2.55 -21.91
C ILE A 214 5.90 3.42 -20.95
N PRO A 215 5.25 4.33 -20.19
CA PRO A 215 5.93 5.12 -19.18
C PRO A 215 6.66 4.25 -18.16
N VAL A 216 7.93 4.60 -17.91
CA VAL A 216 8.74 4.02 -16.83
C VAL A 216 9.32 5.16 -16.01
N PHE A 217 9.21 5.06 -14.68
CA PHE A 217 9.81 6.06 -13.83
C PHE A 217 10.14 5.47 -12.45
N HIS A 218 11.19 6.01 -11.80
CA HIS A 218 11.59 5.65 -10.44
C HIS A 218 11.14 6.75 -9.48
N ASP A 219 10.22 6.42 -8.57
CA ASP A 219 9.56 7.41 -7.71
C ASP A 219 10.53 8.05 -6.72
N ASP A 220 11.34 7.28 -6.00
CA ASP A 220 12.28 7.80 -5.00
C ASP A 220 13.27 8.80 -5.58
N GLN A 221 13.60 8.69 -6.85
CA GLN A 221 14.51 9.58 -7.54
C GLN A 221 13.76 10.76 -8.16
N HIS A 222 12.93 10.49 -9.14
CA HIS A 222 12.28 11.52 -9.94
C HIS A 222 11.05 12.13 -9.28
N GLY A 223 10.24 11.33 -8.59
CA GLY A 223 9.10 11.83 -7.82
C GLY A 223 9.56 12.77 -6.71
N THR A 224 10.56 12.37 -5.93
CA THR A 224 11.17 13.18 -4.88
C THR A 224 11.82 14.45 -5.45
N ALA A 225 12.51 14.35 -6.58
CA ALA A 225 13.10 15.51 -7.25
C ALA A 225 12.03 16.53 -7.69
N ILE A 226 10.91 16.07 -8.25
CA ILE A 226 9.81 16.93 -8.70
C ILE A 226 9.19 17.70 -7.53
N VAL A 227 8.84 17.02 -6.44
CA VAL A 227 8.18 17.67 -5.30
C VAL A 227 9.14 18.61 -4.56
N THR A 228 10.43 18.24 -4.46
CA THR A 228 11.48 19.09 -3.86
C THR A 228 11.68 20.36 -4.67
N LEU A 229 11.79 20.23 -6.01
CA LEU A 229 11.93 21.38 -6.90
C LEU A 229 10.71 22.30 -6.83
N ALA A 230 9.49 21.74 -6.81
CA ALA A 230 8.26 22.52 -6.67
C ALA A 230 8.23 23.32 -5.36
N ALA A 231 8.63 22.68 -4.25
CA ALA A 231 8.75 23.36 -2.96
C ALA A 231 9.81 24.47 -2.99
N LEU A 232 10.99 24.21 -3.57
CA LEU A 232 12.08 25.19 -3.70
C LEU A 232 11.67 26.40 -4.53
N ILE A 233 11.03 26.20 -5.68
CA ILE A 233 10.55 27.30 -6.55
C ILE A 233 9.56 28.20 -5.75
N ASN A 234 8.66 27.60 -4.99
CA ASN A 234 7.71 28.39 -4.19
C ASN A 234 8.38 29.09 -3.01
N ALA A 235 9.34 28.45 -2.34
CA ALA A 235 10.12 29.10 -1.27
C ALA A 235 10.92 30.31 -1.78
N LEU A 236 11.57 30.18 -2.94
CA LEU A 236 12.30 31.30 -3.56
C LEU A 236 11.38 32.49 -3.88
N LYS A 237 10.18 32.25 -4.39
CA LYS A 237 9.18 33.33 -4.60
C LYS A 237 8.80 34.05 -3.30
N ILE A 238 8.64 33.30 -2.19
CA ILE A 238 8.28 33.89 -0.89
C ILE A 238 9.40 34.77 -0.35
N VAL A 239 10.66 34.37 -0.50
CA VAL A 239 11.82 35.11 0.00
C VAL A 239 12.38 36.11 -1.01
N GLY A 240 11.75 36.30 -2.16
CA GLY A 240 12.13 37.28 -3.18
C GLY A 240 13.48 36.98 -3.93
N LYS A 241 13.82 35.70 -4.06
CA LYS A 241 15.03 35.22 -4.75
C LYS A 241 14.70 34.52 -6.04
#